data_5a91feabd5360bbad6847eae98e8a688
#
_entry.id   5a91feabd5360bbad6847eae98e8a688
#
_cell.length_a   1.000
_cell.length_b   1.000
_cell.length_c   1.000
_cell.angle_alpha   90.00
_cell.angle_beta   90.00
_cell.angle_gamma   90.00
#
_symmetry.space_group_name_H-M   'P 1'
#
loop_
_entity.id
_entity.type
_entity.pdbx_description
1 polymer ?
#
loop_
_entity_poly.entity_id
_entity_poly.type
_entity_poly.pdbx_seq_one_letter_code
_entity_poly.pdbx_strand_id
1 'polypeptide(L)'
;MPNGGYIRKYKESLLIKRQANASYLENTDGKANQMLTNSKIIYVYGMSVGDTDNLWWDRICTWLAEDNTRHLILQKYEMPPKGVFPRRYQRFEREQRRQFMEHSQLAEEKKKLIENRIHITGENIFQSIHNIANPSVRRVSEGTEQITVEV
;
A
#
# COMPACT_ATOMS: atom_id res chain seq x y z
N MET A 1 26.79 23.78 -10.46
CA MET A 1 26.81 22.45 -9.86
C MET A 1 26.20 22.51 -8.48
N PRO A 2 24.99 22.03 -8.30
CA PRO A 2 24.49 21.73 -6.96
C PRO A 2 23.89 20.33 -7.00
N ASN A 3 24.20 19.43 -6.09
CA ASN A 3 23.35 18.34 -5.64
C ASN A 3 24.08 17.29 -4.77
N GLY A 4 25.30 17.59 -4.31
CA GLY A 4 25.99 16.68 -3.36
C GLY A 4 25.41 16.63 -1.95
N GLY A 5 24.66 17.68 -1.52
CA GLY A 5 24.18 17.81 -0.16
C GLY A 5 22.96 16.92 0.16
N TYR A 6 22.05 16.71 -0.79
CA TYR A 6 20.85 15.90 -0.59
C TYR A 6 21.14 14.40 -0.48
N ILE A 7 22.03 13.89 -1.31
CA ILE A 7 22.41 12.47 -1.31
C ILE A 7 23.15 12.10 -0.02
N ARG A 8 23.98 13.01 0.51
CA ARG A 8 24.71 12.79 1.74
C ARG A 8 23.79 12.75 2.96
N LYS A 9 22.82 13.67 3.06
CA LYS A 9 21.83 13.71 4.13
C LYS A 9 20.91 12.49 4.14
N TYR A 10 20.59 11.95 2.97
CA TYR A 10 19.77 10.76 2.81
C TYR A 10 20.51 9.48 3.27
N LYS A 11 21.79 9.34 2.94
CA LYS A 11 22.62 8.23 3.43
C LYS A 11 22.85 8.28 4.93
N GLU A 12 23.00 9.46 5.50
CA GLU A 12 23.15 9.66 6.95
C GLU A 12 21.86 9.31 7.71
N SER A 13 20.67 9.67 7.19
CA SER A 13 19.40 9.32 7.82
C SER A 13 19.11 7.80 7.79
N LEU A 14 19.51 7.10 6.74
CA LEU A 14 19.44 5.64 6.65
C LEU A 14 20.40 4.94 7.61
N LEU A 15 21.60 5.51 7.83
CA LEU A 15 22.57 5.01 8.81
C LEU A 15 22.06 5.18 10.24
N ILE A 16 21.43 6.32 10.56
CA ILE A 16 20.86 6.59 11.88
C ILE A 16 19.70 5.62 12.20
N LYS A 17 18.78 5.36 11.25
CA LYS A 17 17.71 4.36 11.43
C LYS A 17 18.27 2.97 11.68
N ARG A 18 19.30 2.55 10.94
CA ARG A 18 19.94 1.25 11.13
C ARG A 18 20.66 1.13 12.47
N GLN A 19 21.34 2.17 12.91
CA GLN A 19 22.03 2.21 14.21
C GLN A 19 21.03 2.23 15.37
N ALA A 20 19.93 2.99 15.26
CA ALA A 20 18.85 2.99 16.25
C ALA A 20 18.24 1.60 16.38
N ASN A 21 17.90 0.93 15.27
CA ASN A 21 17.33 -0.42 15.30
C ASN A 21 18.29 -1.48 15.86
N ALA A 22 19.61 -1.33 15.61
CA ALA A 22 20.62 -2.23 16.18
C ALA A 22 20.78 -2.06 17.69
N SER A 23 20.55 -0.85 18.23
CA SER A 23 20.66 -0.56 19.67
C SER A 23 19.49 -1.07 20.51
N TYR A 24 18.34 -1.37 19.89
CA TYR A 24 17.14 -1.87 20.60
C TYR A 24 17.07 -3.39 20.73
N LEU A 25 18.16 -4.14 20.46
CA LEU A 25 18.22 -5.63 20.60
C LEU A 25 17.08 -6.40 19.89
N GLU A 26 16.14 -5.72 19.29
CA GLU A 26 15.07 -6.34 18.50
C GLU A 26 15.48 -6.30 17.03
N ASN A 27 15.73 -7.48 16.47
CA ASN A 27 15.93 -7.63 15.01
C ASN A 27 14.58 -7.47 14.29
N THR A 28 14.01 -6.25 14.37
CA THR A 28 12.74 -5.89 13.75
C THR A 28 12.79 -6.09 12.24
N ASP A 29 13.91 -5.76 11.60
CA ASP A 29 14.11 -5.97 10.17
C ASP A 29 14.13 -7.47 9.79
N GLY A 30 14.72 -8.31 10.63
CA GLY A 30 14.73 -9.76 10.43
C GLY A 30 13.34 -10.37 10.58
N LYS A 31 12.59 -9.98 11.62
CA LYS A 31 11.21 -10.40 11.83
C LYS A 31 10.30 -9.94 10.67
N ALA A 32 10.42 -8.68 10.26
CA ALA A 32 9.65 -8.14 9.15
C ALA A 32 9.95 -8.85 7.82
N ASN A 33 11.23 -9.16 7.52
CA ASN A 33 11.61 -9.95 6.36
C ASN A 33 11.03 -11.37 6.40
N GLN A 34 11.04 -12.03 7.56
CA GLN A 34 10.45 -13.35 7.72
C GLN A 34 8.92 -13.33 7.49
N MET A 35 8.22 -12.33 8.03
CA MET A 35 6.79 -12.13 7.81
C MET A 35 6.50 -11.89 6.32
N LEU A 36 7.28 -11.03 5.67
CA LEU A 36 7.16 -10.73 4.26
C LEU A 36 7.33 -12.01 3.41
N THR A 37 8.38 -12.79 3.66
CA THR A 37 8.67 -14.03 2.91
C THR A 37 7.55 -15.06 3.03
N ASN A 38 6.94 -15.18 4.22
CA ASN A 38 5.87 -16.14 4.50
C ASN A 38 4.48 -15.64 4.05
N SER A 39 4.34 -14.39 3.62
CA SER A 39 3.07 -13.83 3.21
C SER A 39 2.74 -14.14 1.76
N LYS A 40 1.45 -14.28 1.44
CA LYS A 40 0.91 -14.34 0.08
C LYS A 40 0.25 -13.03 -0.34
N ILE A 41 -0.21 -12.26 0.66
CA ILE A 41 -0.85 -10.96 0.44
C ILE A 41 -0.22 -9.96 1.40
N ILE A 42 0.16 -8.81 0.87
CA ILE A 42 0.56 -7.65 1.66
C ILE A 42 -0.47 -6.55 1.44
N TYR A 43 -0.96 -5.97 2.54
CA TYR A 43 -1.86 -4.83 2.52
C TYR A 43 -1.16 -3.62 3.15
N VAL A 44 -0.98 -2.57 2.34
CA VAL A 44 -0.41 -1.30 2.79
C VAL A 44 -1.53 -0.31 3.06
N TYR A 45 -1.63 0.10 4.32
CA TYR A 45 -2.68 0.97 4.84
C TYR A 45 -2.07 2.18 5.55
N GLY A 46 -2.64 3.37 5.30
CA GLY A 46 -2.28 4.58 6.02
C GLY A 46 -0.85 5.08 5.76
N MET A 47 -0.20 4.61 4.71
CA MET A 47 1.16 5.01 4.33
C MET A 47 1.17 5.74 2.99
N SER A 48 1.98 6.79 2.91
CA SER A 48 2.38 7.34 1.62
C SER A 48 3.52 6.51 1.03
N VAL A 49 3.46 6.21 -0.26
CA VAL A 49 4.58 5.61 -0.98
C VAL A 49 5.56 6.74 -1.30
N GLY A 50 6.56 6.91 -0.47
CA GLY A 50 7.56 7.98 -0.58
C GLY A 50 9.00 7.45 -0.53
N ASP A 51 9.95 8.33 -0.86
CA ASP A 51 11.36 7.98 -1.00
C ASP A 51 12.04 7.54 0.30
N THR A 52 11.49 7.92 1.46
CA THR A 52 12.06 7.55 2.76
C THR A 52 12.06 6.05 3.02
N ASP A 53 11.15 5.33 2.38
CA ASP A 53 10.94 3.90 2.59
C ASP A 53 11.28 3.06 1.34
N ASN A 54 12.05 3.63 0.40
CA ASN A 54 12.45 2.98 -0.85
C ASN A 54 13.01 1.57 -0.68
N LEU A 55 13.75 1.32 0.40
CA LEU A 55 14.28 0.00 0.71
C LEU A 55 13.15 -1.05 0.88
N TRP A 56 12.06 -0.65 1.53
CA TRP A 56 10.90 -1.53 1.72
C TRP A 56 10.11 -1.71 0.45
N TRP A 57 9.95 -0.66 -0.35
CA TRP A 57 9.26 -0.75 -1.64
C TRP A 57 10.00 -1.65 -2.63
N ASP A 58 11.33 -1.54 -2.69
CA ASP A 58 12.16 -2.42 -3.51
C ASP A 58 12.07 -3.88 -3.05
N ARG A 59 12.09 -4.14 -1.74
CA ARG A 59 11.90 -5.50 -1.17
C ARG A 59 10.54 -6.09 -1.50
N ILE A 60 9.47 -5.30 -1.40
CA ILE A 60 8.11 -5.75 -1.72
C ILE A 60 8.00 -6.06 -3.23
N CYS A 61 8.58 -5.25 -4.10
CA CYS A 61 8.63 -5.53 -5.52
C CYS A 61 9.41 -6.81 -5.83
N THR A 62 10.54 -7.02 -5.19
CA THR A 62 11.33 -8.25 -5.31
C THR A 62 10.54 -9.46 -4.82
N TRP A 63 9.90 -9.36 -3.66
CA TRP A 63 9.02 -10.39 -3.12
C TRP A 63 7.87 -10.74 -4.08
N LEU A 64 7.22 -9.74 -4.72
CA LEU A 64 6.24 -9.99 -5.75
C LEU A 64 6.81 -10.76 -6.96
N ALA A 65 8.05 -10.43 -7.34
CA ALA A 65 8.68 -11.03 -8.52
C ALA A 65 9.12 -12.49 -8.31
N GLU A 66 9.32 -12.92 -7.06
CA GLU A 66 9.78 -14.28 -6.71
C GLU A 66 8.67 -15.35 -6.82
N ASP A 67 7.39 -14.97 -6.63
CA ASP A 67 6.28 -15.92 -6.59
C ASP A 67 5.02 -15.30 -7.24
N ASN A 68 4.50 -15.94 -8.26
CA ASN A 68 3.34 -15.46 -9.02
C ASN A 68 1.99 -15.54 -8.28
N THR A 69 1.95 -16.18 -7.12
CA THR A 69 0.76 -16.26 -6.25
C THR A 69 0.68 -15.12 -5.24
N ARG A 70 1.69 -14.25 -5.18
CA ARG A 70 1.76 -13.13 -4.25
C ARG A 70 1.05 -11.90 -4.81
N HIS A 71 0.33 -11.18 -3.94
CA HIS A 71 -0.42 -9.98 -4.29
C HIS A 71 -0.13 -8.84 -3.31
N LEU A 72 -0.07 -7.62 -3.83
CA LEU A 72 0.04 -6.39 -3.06
C LEU A 72 -1.25 -5.59 -3.20
N ILE A 73 -1.77 -5.08 -2.10
CA ILE A 73 -2.91 -4.17 -2.05
C ILE A 73 -2.43 -2.85 -1.45
N LEU A 74 -2.54 -1.76 -2.20
CA LEU A 74 -2.23 -0.41 -1.77
C LEU A 74 -3.51 0.38 -1.58
N GLN A 75 -3.80 0.81 -0.37
CA GLN A 75 -4.92 1.71 -0.12
C GLN A 75 -4.53 3.16 -0.40
N LYS A 76 -5.40 3.88 -1.11
CA LYS A 76 -5.28 5.30 -1.41
C LYS A 76 -6.57 6.02 -1.04
N TYR A 77 -6.48 7.01 -0.15
CA TYR A 77 -7.65 7.74 0.34
C TYR A 77 -8.36 8.58 -0.73
N GLU A 78 -7.59 9.17 -1.65
CA GLU A 78 -8.10 10.10 -2.68
C GLU A 78 -8.48 9.40 -3.99
N MET A 79 -8.95 8.16 -3.91
CA MET A 79 -9.28 7.40 -5.10
C MET A 79 -10.57 7.90 -5.75
N PRO A 80 -10.62 8.15 -7.06
CA PRO A 80 -11.84 8.53 -7.75
C PRO A 80 -12.90 7.43 -7.63
N PRO A 81 -14.20 7.76 -7.46
CA PRO A 81 -15.25 6.75 -7.36
C PRO A 81 -15.38 5.98 -8.68
N LYS A 82 -15.27 4.66 -8.59
CA LYS A 82 -15.25 3.75 -9.75
C LYS A 82 -16.55 3.82 -10.57
N GLY A 83 -17.69 3.91 -9.91
CA GLY A 83 -19.02 3.92 -10.55
C GLY A 83 -19.32 5.22 -11.32
N VAL A 84 -18.73 6.34 -10.91
CA VAL A 84 -19.02 7.66 -11.50
C VAL A 84 -18.03 8.00 -12.62
N PHE A 85 -16.76 7.70 -12.44
CA PHE A 85 -15.70 8.05 -13.38
C PHE A 85 -14.78 6.84 -13.71
N PRO A 86 -15.25 5.82 -14.45
CA PRO A 86 -14.47 4.60 -14.68
C PRO A 86 -13.11 4.84 -15.35
N ARG A 87 -13.04 5.73 -16.34
CA ARG A 87 -11.78 6.05 -17.05
C ARG A 87 -10.78 6.76 -16.14
N ARG A 88 -11.27 7.68 -15.29
CA ARG A 88 -10.44 8.40 -14.32
C ARG A 88 -9.90 7.45 -13.27
N TYR A 89 -10.75 6.53 -12.81
CA TYR A 89 -10.37 5.46 -11.88
C TYR A 89 -9.24 4.60 -12.45
N GLN A 90 -9.39 4.05 -13.66
CA GLN A 90 -8.38 3.21 -14.31
C GLN A 90 -7.06 3.95 -14.57
N ARG A 91 -7.14 5.24 -14.95
CA ARG A 91 -5.93 6.06 -15.11
C ARG A 91 -5.21 6.25 -13.79
N PHE A 92 -5.96 6.53 -12.72
CA PHE A 92 -5.41 6.68 -11.37
C PHE A 92 -4.73 5.39 -10.90
N GLU A 93 -5.39 4.22 -11.05
CA GLU A 93 -4.78 2.93 -10.70
C GLU A 93 -3.45 2.70 -11.41
N ARG A 94 -3.41 2.88 -12.72
CA ARG A 94 -2.17 2.71 -13.51
C ARG A 94 -1.07 3.63 -13.04
N GLU A 95 -1.39 4.88 -12.78
CA GLU A 95 -0.44 5.87 -12.29
C GLU A 95 0.12 5.49 -10.91
N GLN A 96 -0.73 5.04 -9.98
CA GLN A 96 -0.29 4.60 -8.66
C GLN A 96 0.59 3.34 -8.72
N ARG A 97 0.28 2.37 -9.60
CA ARG A 97 1.14 1.21 -9.83
C ARG A 97 2.50 1.62 -10.37
N ARG A 98 2.51 2.51 -11.37
CA ARG A 98 3.74 3.02 -11.97
C ARG A 98 4.62 3.72 -10.93
N GLN A 99 4.07 4.66 -10.17
CA GLN A 99 4.77 5.38 -9.12
C GLN A 99 5.35 4.42 -8.07
N PHE A 100 4.60 3.41 -7.65
CA PHE A 100 5.10 2.40 -6.72
C PHE A 100 6.29 1.62 -7.31
N MET A 101 6.18 1.17 -8.55
CA MET A 101 7.24 0.40 -9.20
C MET A 101 8.50 1.23 -9.53
N GLU A 102 8.40 2.55 -9.58
CA GLU A 102 9.56 3.44 -9.75
C GLU A 102 10.54 3.38 -8.57
N HIS A 103 10.06 3.04 -7.38
CA HIS A 103 10.91 2.83 -6.20
C HIS A 103 11.71 1.52 -6.26
N SER A 104 11.44 0.65 -7.22
CA SER A 104 12.12 -0.64 -7.39
C SER A 104 13.26 -0.58 -8.41
N GLN A 105 14.35 -1.29 -8.10
CA GLN A 105 15.49 -1.51 -8.99
C GLN A 105 15.29 -2.71 -9.93
N LEU A 106 14.10 -3.33 -9.96
CA LEU A 106 13.80 -4.43 -10.86
C LEU A 106 13.91 -4.01 -12.33
N ALA A 107 14.37 -4.93 -13.17
CA ALA A 107 14.36 -4.77 -14.62
C ALA A 107 12.90 -4.60 -15.13
N GLU A 108 12.72 -3.86 -16.22
CA GLU A 108 11.39 -3.53 -16.76
C GLU A 108 10.56 -4.77 -17.14
N GLU A 109 11.19 -5.86 -17.58
CA GLU A 109 10.51 -7.11 -17.84
C GLU A 109 9.86 -7.70 -16.57
N LYS A 110 10.58 -7.65 -15.44
CA LYS A 110 10.06 -8.10 -14.14
C LYS A 110 8.96 -7.18 -13.61
N LYS A 111 9.08 -5.87 -13.80
CA LYS A 111 8.04 -4.91 -13.43
C LYS A 111 6.72 -5.21 -14.17
N LYS A 112 6.76 -5.51 -15.45
CA LYS A 112 5.57 -5.91 -16.22
C LYS A 112 4.91 -7.19 -15.67
N LEU A 113 5.69 -8.15 -15.20
CA LEU A 113 5.16 -9.39 -14.61
C LEU A 113 4.45 -9.19 -13.29
N ILE A 114 4.85 -8.19 -12.50
CA ILE A 114 4.23 -7.92 -11.19
C ILE A 114 3.09 -6.91 -11.26
N GLU A 115 2.98 -6.10 -12.30
CA GLU A 115 2.03 -4.99 -12.42
C GLU A 115 0.58 -5.40 -12.14
N ASN A 116 0.13 -6.53 -12.71
CA ASN A 116 -1.24 -7.02 -12.55
C ASN A 116 -1.54 -7.58 -11.15
N ARG A 117 -0.52 -7.76 -10.32
CA ARG A 117 -0.64 -8.26 -8.95
C ARG A 117 -0.56 -7.15 -7.90
N ILE A 118 -0.45 -5.90 -8.35
CA ILE A 118 -0.54 -4.70 -7.51
C ILE A 118 -1.95 -4.13 -7.66
N HIS A 119 -2.73 -4.24 -6.61
CA HIS A 119 -4.12 -3.77 -6.55
C HIS A 119 -4.18 -2.44 -5.83
N ILE A 120 -4.88 -1.48 -6.43
CA ILE A 120 -5.10 -0.16 -5.81
C ILE A 120 -6.56 -0.10 -5.35
N THR A 121 -6.80 0.31 -4.12
CA THR A 121 -8.14 0.44 -3.55
C THR A 121 -8.30 1.72 -2.75
N GLY A 122 -9.50 2.32 -2.79
CA GLY A 122 -9.91 3.39 -1.88
C GLY A 122 -10.62 2.87 -0.63
N GLU A 123 -10.98 1.58 -0.63
CA GLU A 123 -11.76 0.99 0.45
C GLU A 123 -10.87 0.62 1.64
N ASN A 124 -11.40 0.85 2.83
CA ASN A 124 -10.78 0.40 4.07
C ASN A 124 -11.24 -1.02 4.38
N ILE A 125 -10.37 -1.99 4.15
CA ILE A 125 -10.65 -3.41 4.39
C ILE A 125 -11.06 -3.69 5.84
N PHE A 126 -10.53 -2.94 6.82
CA PHE A 126 -10.87 -3.12 8.23
C PHE A 126 -12.32 -2.72 8.54
N GLN A 127 -12.85 -1.70 7.85
CA GLN A 127 -14.28 -1.36 7.95
C GLN A 127 -15.15 -2.45 7.35
N SER A 128 -14.76 -3.02 6.22
CA SER A 128 -15.47 -4.12 5.58
C SER A 128 -15.50 -5.36 6.49
N ILE A 129 -14.39 -5.72 7.13
CA ILE A 129 -14.31 -6.82 8.09
C ILE A 129 -15.17 -6.54 9.33
N HIS A 130 -15.15 -5.30 9.86
CA HIS A 130 -15.98 -4.92 11.00
C HIS A 130 -17.47 -5.05 10.69
N ASN A 131 -17.91 -4.63 9.51
CA ASN A 131 -19.30 -4.76 9.07
C ASN A 131 -19.74 -6.22 8.87
N ILE A 132 -18.83 -7.12 8.50
CA ILE A 132 -19.10 -8.56 8.41
C ILE A 132 -19.22 -9.16 9.81
N ALA A 133 -18.31 -8.80 10.73
CA ALA A 133 -18.32 -9.30 12.11
C ALA A 133 -19.50 -8.79 12.95
N ASN A 134 -20.05 -7.61 12.62
CA ASN A 134 -21.17 -6.97 13.33
C ASN A 134 -22.33 -6.62 12.39
N PRO A 135 -23.06 -7.61 11.86
CA PRO A 135 -24.13 -7.38 10.88
C PRO A 135 -25.31 -6.56 11.43
N SER A 136 -25.49 -6.47 12.76
CA SER A 136 -26.53 -5.67 13.42
C SER A 136 -26.34 -4.16 13.25
N VAL A 137 -25.12 -3.68 13.02
CA VAL A 137 -24.84 -2.25 12.77
C VAL A 137 -25.32 -1.80 11.39
N ARG A 138 -25.46 -2.72 10.43
CA ARG A 138 -25.94 -2.42 9.07
C ARG A 138 -27.40 -1.98 9.02
N ARG A 139 -28.24 -2.34 9.99
CA ARG A 139 -29.70 -2.08 9.96
C ARG A 139 -30.07 -0.66 10.37
N VAL A 140 -29.17 0.11 11.00
CA VAL A 140 -29.49 1.47 11.48
C VAL A 140 -29.25 2.55 10.43
N SER A 141 -28.41 2.31 9.44
CA SER A 141 -28.13 3.28 8.37
C SER A 141 -29.08 3.20 7.16
N GLU A 142 -29.84 2.12 7.01
CA GLU A 142 -30.82 1.95 5.92
C GLU A 142 -32.25 2.29 6.33
N GLY A 143 -32.48 2.64 7.60
CA GLY A 143 -33.82 2.83 8.19
C GLY A 143 -34.33 4.27 8.31
N THR A 144 -33.65 5.26 7.70
CA THR A 144 -34.13 6.66 7.74
C THR A 144 -34.60 7.12 6.37
N GLU A 145 -35.54 6.37 5.77
CA GLU A 145 -36.40 6.89 4.72
C GLU A 145 -37.88 6.88 5.17
N GLN A 146 -38.30 8.10 5.50
CA GLN A 146 -39.65 8.66 5.30
C GLN A 146 -40.86 7.86 5.85
N ILE A 147 -41.28 8.22 7.03
CA ILE A 147 -42.69 8.17 7.36
C ILE A 147 -43.23 9.61 7.16
N THR A 148 -43.76 9.88 5.98
CA THR A 148 -44.67 11.02 5.77
C THR A 148 -46.04 10.55 6.25
N VAL A 149 -46.43 11.01 7.42
CA VAL A 149 -47.81 10.87 7.88
C VAL A 149 -48.61 12.02 7.27
N GLU A 150 -49.42 11.72 6.27
CA GLU A 150 -50.50 12.61 5.87
C GLU A 150 -51.64 12.49 6.87
N VAL A 151 -52.07 13.64 7.43
CA VAL A 151 -53.31 13.83 8.19
C VAL A 151 -54.31 14.52 7.29
#